data_c722e164770f0b6067f9d82c95ef793a
#
_entry.id   c722e164770f0b6067f9d82c95ef793a
#
_cell.length_a   1.000
_cell.length_b   1.000
_cell.length_c   1.000
_cell.angle_alpha   90.00
_cell.angle_beta   90.00
_cell.angle_gamma   90.00
#
_symmetry.space_group_name_H-M   'P 1'
#
loop_
_entity.id
_entity.type
_entity.pdbx_description
1 polymer ?
#
loop_
_entity_poly.entity_id
_entity_poly.type
_entity_poly.pdbx_seq_one_letter_code
_entity_poly.pdbx_strand_id
1 'polypeptide(L)'
;MKSGCIQKSFFGCSAVFLFFFVIIILLLISAELPQIDFTTGDTERRQYIIEFDSLSSENIISSSFSWQFVDNKLKRRKYDINFKLLEKDVKEAIDYIEKLAAMSYKELGLKRNYSDPITESRVVWTEVYGRIYNFSFPQTKSVYNGFNDIFIKENFGARDKVNFVITFVQSIKYERPGGVLDLFPPLGTIACRFGDCDSKALLLYVILERMGVDCAMLWSYKYKHAMLGIKVNARGDYLTANGKNYYFLETTFPDWNVGEIPPEFGNIKFWVIAEIDAYVKKQNIIDTQETNSRRESKPTPSQSR
;
A
#
# COMPACT_ATOMS: atom_id res chain seq x y z
N MET A 1 -85.38 -17.82 20.99
CA MET A 1 -84.62 -19.03 20.67
C MET A 1 -83.34 -18.57 19.96
N LYS A 2 -82.23 -18.48 20.62
CA LYS A 2 -80.94 -18.06 20.02
C LYS A 2 -79.90 -19.03 20.51
N SER A 3 -79.34 -19.77 19.58
CA SER A 3 -78.20 -20.67 19.74
C SER A 3 -76.93 -19.84 19.56
N GLY A 4 -76.15 -19.68 20.59
CA GLY A 4 -74.84 -18.98 20.54
C GLY A 4 -73.73 -19.99 20.30
N CYS A 5 -73.03 -19.82 19.23
CA CYS A 5 -71.84 -20.63 18.87
C CYS A 5 -70.62 -20.06 19.56
N ILE A 6 -70.00 -20.82 20.47
CA ILE A 6 -68.77 -20.48 21.11
C ILE A 6 -67.64 -21.02 20.26
N GLN A 7 -67.00 -20.13 19.53
CA GLN A 7 -65.76 -20.40 18.81
C GLN A 7 -64.58 -20.12 19.70
N LYS A 8 -64.03 -21.19 20.31
CA LYS A 8 -62.82 -21.09 21.13
C LYS A 8 -61.60 -21.04 20.20
N SER A 9 -60.86 -19.94 20.35
CA SER A 9 -59.61 -19.71 19.67
C SER A 9 -58.50 -20.69 20.06
N PHE A 10 -58.14 -21.58 19.14
CA PHE A 10 -57.04 -22.53 19.31
C PHE A 10 -55.67 -21.96 18.80
N PHE A 11 -55.57 -20.67 18.51
CA PHE A 11 -54.38 -20.05 17.89
C PHE A 11 -53.32 -19.60 18.88
N GLY A 12 -53.53 -19.63 20.19
CA GLY A 12 -52.56 -19.11 21.17
C GLY A 12 -51.43 -20.07 21.56
N CYS A 13 -51.65 -21.39 21.46
CA CYS A 13 -50.68 -22.37 22.00
C CYS A 13 -49.57 -22.73 21.01
N SER A 14 -49.85 -22.69 19.69
CA SER A 14 -48.88 -23.08 18.67
C SER A 14 -47.77 -22.04 18.48
N ALA A 15 -48.05 -20.74 18.58
CA ALA A 15 -47.08 -19.68 18.45
C ALA A 15 -46.07 -19.64 19.63
N VAL A 16 -46.55 -19.91 20.84
CA VAL A 16 -45.70 -20.00 22.03
C VAL A 16 -44.74 -21.20 21.98
N PHE A 17 -45.21 -22.36 21.52
CA PHE A 17 -44.36 -23.53 21.30
C PHE A 17 -43.32 -23.30 20.22
N LEU A 18 -43.66 -22.62 19.11
CA LEU A 18 -42.70 -22.30 18.06
C LEU A 18 -41.62 -21.32 18.54
N PHE A 19 -42.00 -20.34 19.35
CA PHE A 19 -41.07 -19.38 19.93
C PHE A 19 -40.10 -20.03 20.90
N PHE A 20 -40.55 -20.90 21.81
CA PHE A 20 -39.70 -21.69 22.70
C PHE A 20 -38.82 -22.66 21.90
N PHE A 21 -39.31 -23.28 20.84
CA PHE A 21 -38.52 -24.19 20.01
C PHE A 21 -37.39 -23.46 19.29
N VAL A 22 -37.65 -22.25 18.77
CA VAL A 22 -36.62 -21.40 18.15
C VAL A 22 -35.58 -20.95 19.15
N ILE A 23 -35.98 -20.58 20.38
CA ILE A 23 -35.06 -20.23 21.48
C ILE A 23 -34.19 -21.42 21.85
N ILE A 24 -34.77 -22.62 21.96
CA ILE A 24 -34.03 -23.85 22.30
C ILE A 24 -33.03 -24.18 21.18
N ILE A 25 -33.41 -24.05 19.92
CA ILE A 25 -32.48 -24.22 18.77
C ILE A 25 -31.36 -23.21 18.81
N LEU A 26 -31.65 -21.94 19.09
CA LEU A 26 -30.63 -20.89 19.23
C LEU A 26 -29.70 -21.16 20.41
N LEU A 27 -30.21 -21.66 21.53
CA LEU A 27 -29.42 -22.05 22.69
C LEU A 27 -28.56 -23.29 22.43
N LEU A 28 -29.07 -24.26 21.66
CA LEU A 28 -28.30 -25.45 21.26
C LEU A 28 -27.21 -25.10 20.26
N ILE A 29 -27.49 -24.24 19.30
CA ILE A 29 -26.49 -23.72 18.34
C ILE A 29 -25.41 -22.89 19.05
N SER A 30 -25.79 -22.10 20.07
CA SER A 30 -24.82 -21.34 20.88
C SER A 30 -24.00 -22.22 21.83
N ALA A 31 -24.51 -23.40 22.23
CA ALA A 31 -23.78 -24.33 23.09
C ALA A 31 -22.79 -25.22 22.29
N GLU A 32 -23.00 -25.41 20.98
CA GLU A 32 -22.12 -26.22 20.13
C GLU A 32 -21.12 -25.40 19.31
N LEU A 33 -21.20 -24.05 19.34
CA LEU A 33 -20.11 -23.23 18.83
C LEU A 33 -18.90 -23.48 19.73
N PRO A 34 -17.80 -24.06 19.20
CA PRO A 34 -16.58 -24.13 19.99
C PRO A 34 -16.30 -22.71 20.45
N GLN A 35 -16.29 -22.49 21.74
CA GLN A 35 -15.74 -21.29 22.36
C GLN A 35 -14.32 -21.26 21.81
N ILE A 36 -14.10 -20.46 20.76
CA ILE A 36 -12.76 -20.13 20.32
C ILE A 36 -12.20 -19.36 21.51
N ASP A 37 -11.47 -20.10 22.31
CA ASP A 37 -10.77 -19.56 23.47
C ASP A 37 -9.72 -18.60 22.91
N PHE A 38 -10.06 -17.31 22.88
CA PHE A 38 -9.11 -16.23 22.65
C PHE A 38 -8.21 -16.04 23.89
N THR A 39 -8.05 -17.08 24.69
CA THR A 39 -7.02 -17.05 25.71
C THR A 39 -5.71 -16.78 24.99
N THR A 40 -5.14 -15.69 25.34
CA THR A 40 -3.79 -15.19 25.18
C THR A 40 -2.74 -16.31 25.10
N GLY A 41 -2.82 -17.14 24.07
CA GLY A 41 -1.72 -17.97 23.65
C GLY A 41 -0.58 -17.00 23.36
N ASP A 42 0.53 -17.22 24.01
CA ASP A 42 1.74 -16.41 23.91
C ASP A 42 2.02 -16.20 22.40
N THR A 43 1.67 -15.00 21.90
CA THR A 43 1.77 -14.73 20.44
C THR A 43 3.25 -14.77 20.12
N GLU A 44 3.68 -15.79 19.41
CA GLU A 44 5.08 -16.00 19.04
C GLU A 44 5.67 -14.69 18.48
N ARG A 45 6.70 -14.17 19.16
CA ARG A 45 7.35 -12.91 18.83
C ARG A 45 8.57 -13.18 17.97
N ARG A 46 8.68 -12.48 16.85
CA ARG A 46 9.81 -12.51 15.91
C ARG A 46 10.50 -11.16 15.88
N GLN A 47 11.82 -11.13 16.00
CA GLN A 47 12.63 -9.91 16.00
C GLN A 47 13.63 -9.94 14.87
N TYR A 48 13.70 -8.84 14.12
CA TYR A 48 14.60 -8.67 12.98
C TYR A 48 15.24 -7.29 13.01
N ILE A 49 16.49 -7.22 12.50
CA ILE A 49 17.17 -5.97 12.22
C ILE A 49 17.44 -5.93 10.72
N ILE A 50 17.07 -4.84 10.08
CA ILE A 50 17.36 -4.56 8.67
C ILE A 50 18.41 -3.46 8.65
N GLU A 51 19.62 -3.78 8.22
CA GLU A 51 20.74 -2.86 8.12
C GLU A 51 21.01 -2.53 6.65
N PHE A 52 21.36 -1.27 6.41
CA PHE A 52 21.76 -0.82 5.07
C PHE A 52 23.25 -1.08 4.85
N ASP A 53 23.60 -1.52 3.65
CA ASP A 53 24.96 -1.81 3.24
C ASP A 53 25.84 -0.55 3.43
N SER A 54 26.95 -0.66 4.15
CA SER A 54 27.93 0.40 4.45
C SER A 54 27.71 1.23 5.73
N LEU A 55 27.37 0.58 6.84
CA LEU A 55 27.34 1.23 8.18
C LEU A 55 28.77 1.54 8.72
N SER A 56 29.62 2.25 7.96
CA SER A 56 30.90 2.72 8.48
C SER A 56 30.72 4.09 9.11
N SER A 57 30.88 4.21 10.44
CA SER A 57 31.06 5.46 11.23
C SER A 57 30.12 6.66 10.95
N GLU A 58 29.06 6.54 10.15
CA GLU A 58 28.11 7.59 9.85
C GLU A 58 26.93 7.60 10.84
N ASN A 59 26.24 8.71 10.94
CA ASN A 59 25.05 8.81 11.78
C ASN A 59 23.95 7.85 11.30
N ILE A 60 23.40 7.07 12.23
CA ILE A 60 22.38 6.06 11.97
C ILE A 60 21.07 6.47 12.60
N ILE A 61 20.00 6.47 11.82
CA ILE A 61 18.62 6.56 12.30
C ILE A 61 18.12 5.13 12.54
N SER A 62 17.62 4.88 13.76
CA SER A 62 17.03 3.59 14.15
C SER A 62 15.52 3.72 14.26
N SER A 63 14.78 2.98 13.44
CA SER A 63 13.32 3.05 13.36
C SER A 63 12.69 1.67 13.60
N SER A 64 11.99 1.54 14.73
CA SER A 64 11.37 0.28 15.16
C SER A 64 9.89 0.26 14.89
N PHE A 65 9.42 -0.88 14.37
CA PHE A 65 8.01 -1.16 14.10
C PHE A 65 7.60 -2.47 14.76
N SER A 66 6.34 -2.54 15.19
CA SER A 66 5.77 -3.74 15.80
C SER A 66 4.34 -3.93 15.32
N TRP A 67 4.06 -5.09 14.72
CA TRP A 67 2.71 -5.42 14.25
C TRP A 67 2.43 -6.92 14.32
N GLN A 68 1.18 -7.29 14.14
CA GLN A 68 0.78 -8.68 14.03
C GLN A 68 0.56 -9.07 12.57
N PHE A 69 0.99 -10.26 12.21
CA PHE A 69 0.75 -10.86 10.91
C PHE A 69 0.18 -12.28 11.08
N VAL A 70 -0.82 -12.59 10.26
CA VAL A 70 -1.42 -13.92 10.20
C VAL A 70 -1.10 -14.52 8.84
N ASP A 71 -0.37 -15.65 8.83
CA ASP A 71 0.01 -16.33 7.59
C ASP A 71 -1.17 -17.14 6.99
N ASN A 72 -0.97 -17.72 5.80
CA ASN A 72 -1.96 -18.52 5.10
C ASN A 72 -2.34 -19.83 5.83
N LYS A 73 -1.59 -20.20 6.86
CA LYS A 73 -1.87 -21.33 7.76
C LYS A 73 -2.61 -20.90 9.04
N LEU A 74 -3.08 -19.65 9.07
CA LEU A 74 -3.75 -19.02 10.20
C LEU A 74 -2.86 -18.89 11.45
N LYS A 75 -1.54 -19.01 11.31
CA LYS A 75 -0.62 -18.81 12.42
C LYS A 75 -0.39 -17.31 12.60
N ARG A 76 -0.77 -16.81 13.79
CA ARG A 76 -0.56 -15.41 14.20
C ARG A 76 0.79 -15.26 14.88
N ARG A 77 1.55 -14.26 14.46
CA ARG A 77 2.84 -13.89 15.07
C ARG A 77 2.94 -12.39 15.21
N LYS A 78 3.68 -11.95 16.22
CA LYS A 78 4.08 -10.55 16.38
C LYS A 78 5.47 -10.37 15.81
N TYR A 79 5.60 -9.38 14.93
CA TYR A 79 6.88 -9.01 14.32
C TYR A 79 7.36 -7.68 14.87
N ASP A 80 8.63 -7.63 15.26
CA ASP A 80 9.34 -6.42 15.63
C ASP A 80 10.51 -6.27 14.66
N ILE A 81 10.51 -5.21 13.87
CA ILE A 81 11.58 -4.90 12.92
C ILE A 81 12.21 -3.57 13.28
N ASN A 82 13.52 -3.56 13.37
CA ASN A 82 14.31 -2.34 13.49
C ASN A 82 15.06 -2.09 12.18
N PHE A 83 14.80 -0.94 11.56
CA PHE A 83 15.54 -0.47 10.40
C PHE A 83 16.66 0.46 10.87
N LYS A 84 17.89 0.18 10.43
CA LYS A 84 19.05 1.05 10.61
C LYS A 84 19.35 1.74 9.28
N LEU A 85 19.01 3.02 9.20
CA LEU A 85 19.13 3.85 8.00
C LEU A 85 20.29 4.82 8.14
N LEU A 86 20.97 5.15 7.04
CA LEU A 86 21.94 6.24 7.04
C LEU A 86 21.20 7.58 7.06
N GLU A 87 21.55 8.45 8.00
CA GLU A 87 20.94 9.78 8.16
C GLU A 87 21.06 10.60 6.87
N LYS A 88 22.19 10.52 6.18
CA LYS A 88 22.41 11.22 4.92
C LYS A 88 21.42 10.81 3.83
N ASP A 89 21.11 9.49 3.70
CA ASP A 89 20.21 8.99 2.67
C ASP A 89 18.77 9.42 2.95
N VAL A 90 18.36 9.40 4.23
CA VAL A 90 17.06 9.88 4.66
C VAL A 90 16.92 11.37 4.39
N LYS A 91 17.93 12.17 4.76
CA LYS A 91 17.94 13.62 4.52
C LYS A 91 17.88 13.93 3.03
N GLU A 92 18.71 13.27 2.22
CA GLU A 92 18.71 13.44 0.76
C GLU A 92 17.33 13.14 0.16
N ALA A 93 16.66 12.09 0.65
CA ALA A 93 15.33 11.73 0.20
C ALA A 93 14.27 12.78 0.55
N ILE A 94 14.32 13.35 1.77
CA ILE A 94 13.41 14.43 2.19
C ILE A 94 13.69 15.72 1.42
N ASP A 95 14.97 16.13 1.31
CA ASP A 95 15.39 17.30 0.53
C ASP A 95 14.96 17.20 -0.95
N TYR A 96 14.90 15.97 -1.50
CA TYR A 96 14.41 15.74 -2.85
C TYR A 96 12.92 16.10 -3.00
N ILE A 97 12.09 15.73 -2.02
CA ILE A 97 10.66 16.09 -2.02
C ILE A 97 10.48 17.62 -1.96
N GLU A 98 11.26 18.32 -1.14
CA GLU A 98 11.21 19.78 -1.06
C GLU A 98 11.60 20.44 -2.38
N LYS A 99 12.65 19.95 -3.03
CA LYS A 99 13.06 20.41 -4.37
C LYS A 99 11.98 20.15 -5.40
N LEU A 100 11.39 18.97 -5.38
CA LEU A 100 10.29 18.59 -6.29
C LEU A 100 9.07 19.51 -6.09
N ALA A 101 8.73 19.80 -4.83
CA ALA A 101 7.64 20.69 -4.46
C ALA A 101 7.83 22.14 -4.95
N ALA A 102 9.08 22.58 -5.07
CA ALA A 102 9.42 23.92 -5.56
C ALA A 102 9.42 24.05 -7.09
N MET A 103 9.35 22.93 -7.83
CA MET A 103 9.36 22.94 -9.30
C MET A 103 8.07 23.53 -9.88
N SER A 104 8.22 24.39 -10.86
CA SER A 104 7.11 24.88 -11.68
C SER A 104 6.59 23.79 -12.63
N TYR A 105 5.36 23.96 -13.13
CA TYR A 105 4.79 23.08 -14.16
C TYR A 105 5.71 22.90 -15.39
N LYS A 106 6.41 23.97 -15.78
CA LYS A 106 7.37 23.93 -16.90
C LYS A 106 8.57 23.02 -16.60
N GLU A 107 9.13 23.12 -15.40
CA GLU A 107 10.26 22.28 -14.94
C GLU A 107 9.85 20.82 -14.79
N LEU A 108 8.60 20.57 -14.42
CA LEU A 108 7.99 19.24 -14.42
C LEU A 108 7.65 18.73 -15.83
N GLY A 109 7.79 19.57 -16.88
CA GLY A 109 7.38 19.20 -18.24
C GLY A 109 5.87 19.17 -18.45
N LEU A 110 5.11 19.82 -17.56
CA LEU A 110 3.65 19.82 -17.54
C LEU A 110 3.08 21.04 -18.28
N LYS A 111 1.87 20.89 -18.81
CA LYS A 111 1.10 22.02 -19.38
C LYS A 111 0.43 22.78 -18.23
N ARG A 112 0.12 24.05 -18.44
CA ARG A 112 -0.62 24.86 -17.47
C ARG A 112 -2.13 24.63 -17.47
N ASN A 113 -2.68 24.26 -18.62
CA ASN A 113 -4.12 24.14 -18.83
C ASN A 113 -4.46 22.72 -19.28
N TYR A 114 -5.24 22.03 -18.50
CA TYR A 114 -5.83 20.73 -18.81
C TYR A 114 -7.32 20.88 -19.06
N SER A 115 -7.91 19.99 -19.84
CA SER A 115 -9.33 20.01 -20.21
C SER A 115 -10.27 19.85 -19.02
N ASP A 116 -9.81 19.11 -18.02
CA ASP A 116 -10.62 18.78 -16.83
C ASP A 116 -9.71 18.36 -15.65
N PRO A 117 -10.23 18.39 -14.40
CA PRO A 117 -9.47 18.04 -13.20
C PRO A 117 -9.00 16.59 -13.13
N ILE A 118 -9.68 15.68 -13.83
CA ILE A 118 -9.31 14.25 -13.82
C ILE A 118 -8.04 14.06 -14.65
N THR A 119 -8.02 14.63 -15.85
CA THR A 119 -6.84 14.62 -16.74
C THR A 119 -5.66 15.32 -16.09
N GLU A 120 -5.87 16.49 -15.49
CA GLU A 120 -4.83 17.19 -14.75
C GLU A 120 -4.25 16.31 -13.63
N SER A 121 -5.12 15.78 -12.77
CA SER A 121 -4.70 14.91 -11.66
C SER A 121 -3.89 13.70 -12.14
N ARG A 122 -4.34 13.04 -13.21
CA ARG A 122 -3.62 11.89 -13.78
C ARG A 122 -2.22 12.28 -14.22
N VAL A 123 -2.10 13.35 -14.99
CA VAL A 123 -0.80 13.75 -15.58
C VAL A 123 0.15 14.28 -14.51
N VAL A 124 -0.33 15.13 -13.61
CA VAL A 124 0.48 15.72 -12.53
C VAL A 124 0.98 14.62 -11.58
N TRP A 125 0.10 13.73 -11.10
CA TRP A 125 0.50 12.70 -10.16
C TRP A 125 1.32 11.58 -10.81
N THR A 126 1.14 11.30 -12.10
CA THR A 126 2.06 10.43 -12.84
C THR A 126 3.47 10.98 -12.84
N GLU A 127 3.64 12.28 -13.10
CA GLU A 127 4.95 12.93 -13.09
C GLU A 127 5.55 12.98 -11.69
N VAL A 128 4.79 13.40 -10.69
CA VAL A 128 5.25 13.51 -9.28
C VAL A 128 5.66 12.15 -8.74
N TYR A 129 4.77 11.15 -8.80
CA TYR A 129 5.09 9.82 -8.29
C TYR A 129 6.19 9.14 -9.10
N GLY A 130 6.22 9.35 -10.42
CA GLY A 130 7.27 8.81 -11.28
C GLY A 130 8.66 9.31 -10.90
N ARG A 131 8.80 10.60 -10.63
CA ARG A 131 10.06 11.21 -10.16
C ARG A 131 10.46 10.68 -8.79
N ILE A 132 9.51 10.60 -7.84
CA ILE A 132 9.78 10.08 -6.50
C ILE A 132 10.17 8.59 -6.59
N TYR A 133 9.49 7.81 -7.41
CA TYR A 133 9.82 6.41 -7.66
C TYR A 133 11.25 6.24 -8.19
N ASN A 134 11.60 6.94 -9.27
CA ASN A 134 12.93 6.85 -9.88
C ASN A 134 14.03 7.20 -8.89
N PHE A 135 13.82 8.21 -8.05
CA PHE A 135 14.76 8.61 -7.02
C PHE A 135 14.85 7.57 -5.89
N SER A 136 13.70 7.07 -5.40
CA SER A 136 13.62 6.22 -4.22
C SER A 136 13.90 4.75 -4.52
N PHE A 137 13.63 4.29 -5.75
CA PHE A 137 13.78 2.87 -6.09
C PHE A 137 15.19 2.35 -5.80
N PRO A 138 16.31 2.96 -6.23
CA PRO A 138 17.64 2.47 -5.85
C PRO A 138 17.86 2.47 -4.34
N GLN A 139 17.43 3.50 -3.62
CA GLN A 139 17.65 3.66 -2.19
C GLN A 139 16.92 2.62 -1.31
N THR A 140 15.82 2.04 -1.78
CA THR A 140 15.02 1.05 -1.03
C THR A 140 15.49 -0.39 -1.21
N LYS A 141 16.63 -0.62 -1.88
CA LYS A 141 17.18 -1.97 -2.12
C LYS A 141 17.43 -2.71 -0.81
N SER A 142 18.05 -2.08 0.18
CA SER A 142 18.34 -2.70 1.46
C SER A 142 17.08 -3.02 2.27
N VAL A 143 16.03 -2.19 2.17
CA VAL A 143 14.70 -2.48 2.76
C VAL A 143 14.15 -3.77 2.19
N TYR A 144 14.14 -3.88 0.86
CA TYR A 144 13.67 -5.11 0.19
C TYR A 144 14.50 -6.34 0.55
N ASN A 145 15.84 -6.23 0.54
CA ASN A 145 16.72 -7.33 0.90
C ASN A 145 16.41 -7.83 2.31
N GLY A 146 16.24 -6.92 3.27
CA GLY A 146 15.88 -7.28 4.63
C GLY A 146 14.52 -8.00 4.72
N PHE A 147 13.51 -7.57 3.98
CA PHE A 147 12.26 -8.32 3.89
C PHE A 147 12.45 -9.69 3.24
N ASN A 148 13.24 -9.78 2.19
CA ASN A 148 13.52 -11.06 1.52
C ASN A 148 14.19 -12.06 2.46
N ASP A 149 15.12 -11.62 3.31
CA ASP A 149 15.74 -12.46 4.34
C ASP A 149 14.73 -12.97 5.36
N ILE A 150 13.78 -12.12 5.77
CA ILE A 150 12.65 -12.52 6.63
C ILE A 150 11.81 -13.58 5.91
N PHE A 151 11.45 -13.36 4.65
CA PHE A 151 10.65 -14.30 3.87
C PHE A 151 11.29 -15.69 3.76
N ILE A 152 12.62 -15.73 3.61
CA ILE A 152 13.38 -16.98 3.58
C ILE A 152 13.34 -17.66 4.96
N LYS A 153 13.65 -16.91 6.03
CA LYS A 153 13.67 -17.44 7.40
C LYS A 153 12.31 -17.95 7.88
N GLU A 154 11.24 -17.26 7.52
CA GLU A 154 9.87 -17.62 7.88
C GLU A 154 9.26 -18.63 6.90
N ASN A 155 9.96 -18.97 5.81
CA ASN A 155 9.47 -19.85 4.75
C ASN A 155 8.11 -19.41 4.18
N PHE A 156 7.97 -18.10 3.89
CA PHE A 156 6.74 -17.53 3.36
C PHE A 156 6.51 -17.90 1.90
N GLY A 157 5.27 -18.34 1.59
CA GLY A 157 4.79 -18.46 0.23
C GLY A 157 4.56 -17.08 -0.43
N ALA A 158 4.33 -17.06 -1.74
CA ALA A 158 4.16 -15.82 -2.50
C ALA A 158 3.07 -14.91 -1.92
N ARG A 159 1.92 -15.48 -1.52
CA ARG A 159 0.83 -14.73 -0.90
C ARG A 159 1.21 -14.13 0.44
N ASP A 160 1.90 -14.92 1.28
CA ASP A 160 2.32 -14.44 2.61
C ASP A 160 3.32 -13.31 2.51
N LYS A 161 4.26 -13.36 1.55
CA LYS A 161 5.22 -12.28 1.29
C LYS A 161 4.53 -10.95 0.99
N VAL A 162 3.55 -10.98 0.07
CA VAL A 162 2.78 -9.79 -0.30
C VAL A 162 1.97 -9.27 0.88
N ASN A 163 1.22 -10.15 1.55
CA ASN A 163 0.39 -9.75 2.69
C ASN A 163 1.23 -9.25 3.88
N PHE A 164 2.42 -9.81 4.11
CA PHE A 164 3.34 -9.36 5.14
C PHE A 164 3.76 -7.90 4.95
N VAL A 165 4.13 -7.53 3.73
CA VAL A 165 4.49 -6.14 3.41
C VAL A 165 3.28 -5.22 3.47
N ILE A 166 2.11 -5.66 3.00
CA ILE A 166 0.85 -4.91 3.11
C ILE A 166 0.56 -4.58 4.57
N THR A 167 0.51 -5.60 5.44
CA THR A 167 0.19 -5.40 6.86
C THR A 167 1.26 -4.58 7.59
N PHE A 168 2.54 -4.70 7.21
CA PHE A 168 3.59 -3.82 7.70
C PHE A 168 3.26 -2.36 7.38
N VAL A 169 3.01 -2.02 6.11
CA VAL A 169 2.74 -0.64 5.70
C VAL A 169 1.44 -0.12 6.33
N GLN A 170 0.39 -0.94 6.38
CA GLN A 170 -0.86 -0.58 7.04
C GLN A 170 -0.66 -0.28 8.54
N SER A 171 0.28 -0.95 9.21
CA SER A 171 0.60 -0.74 10.63
C SER A 171 1.34 0.56 10.92
N ILE A 172 1.94 1.22 9.92
CA ILE A 172 2.61 2.51 10.07
C ILE A 172 1.55 3.55 10.48
N LYS A 173 1.89 4.39 11.46
CA LYS A 173 1.00 5.47 11.94
C LYS A 173 0.60 6.38 10.79
N TYR A 174 -0.70 6.66 10.68
CA TYR A 174 -1.17 7.69 9.76
C TYR A 174 -0.97 9.07 10.40
N GLU A 175 -0.20 9.91 9.73
CA GLU A 175 0.01 11.31 10.10
C GLU A 175 0.53 12.06 8.87
N ARG A 176 0.08 13.30 8.69
CA ARG A 176 0.50 14.13 7.55
C ARG A 176 1.88 14.73 7.82
N PRO A 177 2.84 14.57 6.89
CA PRO A 177 4.18 15.15 7.03
C PRO A 177 4.22 16.67 7.07
N GLY A 178 3.27 17.32 6.42
CA GLY A 178 3.28 18.76 6.18
C GLY A 178 4.12 19.15 4.95
N GLY A 179 4.24 20.44 4.72
CA GLY A 179 4.91 20.98 3.54
C GLY A 179 4.00 21.07 2.32
N VAL A 180 4.57 21.41 1.16
CA VAL A 180 3.80 21.72 -0.07
C VAL A 180 3.20 20.47 -0.70
N LEU A 181 3.98 19.39 -0.84
CA LEU A 181 3.47 18.11 -1.34
C LEU A 181 2.84 17.25 -0.24
N ASP A 182 3.13 17.57 1.03
CA ASP A 182 2.56 16.93 2.21
C ASP A 182 2.71 15.39 2.21
N LEU A 183 3.83 14.90 1.68
CA LEU A 183 4.18 13.49 1.66
C LEU A 183 5.66 13.25 1.98
N PHE A 184 5.97 12.05 2.48
CA PHE A 184 7.34 11.56 2.61
C PHE A 184 7.73 10.62 1.46
N PRO A 185 9.01 10.61 1.07
CA PRO A 185 9.55 9.54 0.25
C PRO A 185 9.61 8.23 1.07
N PRO A 186 9.76 7.06 0.43
CA PRO A 186 9.79 5.77 1.13
C PRO A 186 10.75 5.69 2.33
N LEU A 187 12.00 6.17 2.21
CA LEU A 187 12.94 6.20 3.34
C LEU A 187 12.51 7.15 4.44
N GLY A 188 11.92 8.30 4.09
CA GLY A 188 11.37 9.25 5.05
C GLY A 188 10.24 8.64 5.87
N THR A 189 9.33 7.90 5.22
CA THR A 189 8.21 7.19 5.87
C THR A 189 8.72 6.17 6.90
N ILE A 190 9.79 5.41 6.56
CA ILE A 190 10.40 4.46 7.49
C ILE A 190 11.12 5.20 8.63
N ALA A 191 11.90 6.21 8.32
CA ALA A 191 12.69 6.95 9.30
C ALA A 191 11.82 7.67 10.34
N CYS A 192 10.76 8.35 9.87
CA CYS A 192 9.84 9.10 10.72
C CYS A 192 8.80 8.20 11.40
N ARG A 193 8.59 6.98 10.92
CA ARG A 193 7.62 5.99 11.44
C ARG A 193 6.16 6.43 11.31
N PHE A 194 5.88 7.37 10.43
CA PHE A 194 4.54 7.78 10.05
C PHE A 194 4.51 8.27 8.60
N GLY A 195 3.34 8.39 8.04
CA GLY A 195 3.10 8.96 6.73
C GLY A 195 1.61 9.09 6.45
N ASP A 196 1.29 9.90 5.47
CA ASP A 196 -0.07 10.05 4.96
C ASP A 196 -0.43 8.95 3.92
N CYS A 197 -1.53 9.11 3.23
CA CYS A 197 -1.98 8.15 2.21
C CYS A 197 -0.96 8.00 1.07
N ASP A 198 -0.39 9.10 0.58
CA ASP A 198 0.59 9.12 -0.51
C ASP A 198 1.89 8.43 -0.08
N SER A 199 2.42 8.80 1.09
CA SER A 199 3.65 8.27 1.66
C SER A 199 3.59 6.75 1.86
N LYS A 200 2.48 6.26 2.43
CA LYS A 200 2.28 4.83 2.71
C LYS A 200 2.04 4.04 1.43
N ALA A 201 1.20 4.54 0.52
CA ALA A 201 0.96 3.88 -0.76
C ALA A 201 2.24 3.81 -1.61
N LEU A 202 3.04 4.88 -1.64
CA LEU A 202 4.28 4.92 -2.41
C LEU A 202 5.37 4.00 -1.81
N LEU A 203 5.49 3.92 -0.49
CA LEU A 203 6.37 2.94 0.17
C LEU A 203 6.00 1.51 -0.23
N LEU A 204 4.71 1.18 -0.14
CA LEU A 204 4.23 -0.14 -0.53
C LEU A 204 4.46 -0.43 -2.02
N TYR A 205 4.17 0.56 -2.89
CA TYR A 205 4.39 0.48 -4.34
C TYR A 205 5.85 0.07 -4.64
N VAL A 206 6.81 0.81 -4.08
CA VAL A 206 8.24 0.58 -4.36
C VAL A 206 8.70 -0.80 -3.89
N ILE A 207 8.21 -1.28 -2.75
CA ILE A 207 8.57 -2.61 -2.24
C ILE A 207 7.95 -3.71 -3.11
N LEU A 208 6.68 -3.59 -3.46
CA LEU A 208 5.97 -4.58 -4.29
C LEU A 208 6.56 -4.66 -5.71
N GLU A 209 6.92 -3.54 -6.31
CA GLU A 209 7.61 -3.50 -7.60
C GLU A 209 8.94 -4.29 -7.56
N ARG A 210 9.73 -4.17 -6.48
CA ARG A 210 10.93 -4.98 -6.28
C ARG A 210 10.64 -6.46 -6.12
N MET A 211 9.47 -6.80 -5.60
CA MET A 211 9.00 -8.19 -5.50
C MET A 211 8.48 -8.75 -6.83
N GLY A 212 8.42 -7.92 -7.89
CA GLY A 212 7.85 -8.27 -9.18
C GLY A 212 6.32 -8.34 -9.18
N VAL A 213 5.67 -7.67 -8.22
CA VAL A 213 4.22 -7.56 -8.15
C VAL A 213 3.77 -6.36 -8.96
N ASP A 214 2.96 -6.60 -9.98
CA ASP A 214 2.39 -5.56 -10.84
C ASP A 214 1.36 -4.73 -10.04
N CYS A 215 1.67 -3.47 -9.79
CA CYS A 215 0.85 -2.56 -9.00
C CYS A 215 0.81 -1.16 -9.61
N ALA A 216 -0.07 -0.30 -9.10
CA ALA A 216 -0.25 1.07 -9.59
C ALA A 216 -0.63 2.00 -8.45
N MET A 217 -0.16 3.26 -8.51
CA MET A 217 -0.65 4.30 -7.63
C MET A 217 -2.03 4.77 -8.10
N LEU A 218 -2.98 4.81 -7.18
CA LEU A 218 -4.34 5.30 -7.40
C LEU A 218 -4.52 6.62 -6.68
N TRP A 219 -5.00 7.64 -7.39
CA TRP A 219 -5.22 8.97 -6.85
C TRP A 219 -6.64 9.45 -7.09
N SER A 220 -7.24 10.11 -6.10
CA SER A 220 -8.54 10.76 -6.26
C SER A 220 -8.47 12.27 -6.08
N TYR A 221 -8.77 13.00 -7.15
CA TYR A 221 -8.88 14.46 -7.10
C TYR A 221 -10.04 14.92 -6.20
N LYS A 222 -11.10 14.13 -6.11
CA LYS A 222 -12.31 14.45 -5.30
C LYS A 222 -12.04 14.23 -3.81
N TYR A 223 -11.44 13.10 -3.47
CA TYR A 223 -11.24 12.70 -2.08
C TYR A 223 -9.94 13.20 -1.49
N LYS A 224 -9.01 13.72 -2.34
CA LYS A 224 -7.67 14.09 -1.93
C LYS A 224 -6.99 12.94 -1.18
N HIS A 225 -7.06 11.78 -1.78
CA HIS A 225 -6.63 10.53 -1.18
C HIS A 225 -5.89 9.66 -2.19
N ALA A 226 -4.90 8.92 -1.71
CA ALA A 226 -4.15 7.94 -2.49
C ALA A 226 -4.35 6.53 -1.92
N MET A 227 -4.42 5.57 -2.80
CA MET A 227 -4.44 4.14 -2.50
C MET A 227 -3.48 3.41 -3.43
N LEU A 228 -3.27 2.13 -3.17
CA LEU A 228 -2.58 1.26 -4.11
C LEU A 228 -3.59 0.43 -4.91
N GLY A 229 -3.28 0.19 -6.18
CA GLY A 229 -3.93 -0.81 -7.01
C GLY A 229 -3.01 -2.01 -7.19
N ILE A 230 -3.47 -3.22 -6.95
CA ILE A 230 -2.66 -4.44 -7.12
C ILE A 230 -3.29 -5.33 -8.18
N LYS A 231 -2.49 -5.78 -9.14
CA LYS A 231 -2.89 -6.76 -10.14
C LYS A 231 -2.76 -8.17 -9.57
N VAL A 232 -3.86 -8.68 -9.05
CA VAL A 232 -3.98 -10.05 -8.52
C VAL A 232 -5.34 -10.64 -8.93
N ASN A 233 -5.53 -11.93 -8.71
CA ASN A 233 -6.86 -12.52 -8.82
C ASN A 233 -7.63 -12.30 -7.51
N ALA A 234 -8.37 -11.18 -7.43
CA ALA A 234 -9.16 -10.79 -6.27
C ALA A 234 -10.63 -10.56 -6.64
N ARG A 235 -11.47 -10.29 -5.64
CA ARG A 235 -12.84 -9.80 -5.78
C ARG A 235 -12.90 -8.37 -5.26
N GLY A 236 -13.90 -7.62 -5.71
CA GLY A 236 -14.13 -6.24 -5.24
C GLY A 236 -13.85 -5.19 -6.30
N ASP A 237 -13.58 -3.96 -5.86
CA ASP A 237 -13.43 -2.80 -6.72
C ASP A 237 -12.03 -2.71 -7.35
N TYR A 238 -11.99 -2.27 -8.61
CA TYR A 238 -10.74 -2.12 -9.36
C TYR A 238 -10.86 -1.00 -10.40
N LEU A 239 -9.70 -0.52 -10.85
CA LEU A 239 -9.56 0.30 -12.06
C LEU A 239 -8.84 -0.50 -13.14
N THR A 240 -9.16 -0.21 -14.40
CA THR A 240 -8.53 -0.87 -15.54
C THR A 240 -7.60 0.10 -16.28
N ALA A 241 -6.37 -0.33 -16.54
CA ALA A 241 -5.44 0.34 -17.42
C ALA A 241 -4.65 -0.68 -18.23
N ASN A 242 -4.42 -0.41 -19.52
CA ASN A 242 -3.62 -1.27 -20.41
C ASN A 242 -4.06 -2.75 -20.40
N GLY A 243 -5.37 -3.02 -20.30
CA GLY A 243 -5.94 -4.38 -20.23
C GLY A 243 -5.71 -5.12 -18.91
N LYS A 244 -5.26 -4.44 -17.87
CA LYS A 244 -5.02 -4.99 -16.54
C LYS A 244 -6.00 -4.38 -15.53
N ASN A 245 -6.50 -5.21 -14.59
CA ASN A 245 -7.32 -4.76 -13.48
C ASN A 245 -6.46 -4.59 -12.23
N TYR A 246 -6.44 -3.38 -11.69
CA TYR A 246 -5.76 -3.01 -10.46
C TYR A 246 -6.79 -2.89 -9.35
N TYR A 247 -6.85 -3.90 -8.48
CA TYR A 247 -7.76 -3.95 -7.34
C TYR A 247 -7.32 -2.99 -6.26
N PHE A 248 -8.24 -2.20 -5.72
CA PHE A 248 -7.96 -1.22 -4.69
C PHE A 248 -7.38 -1.86 -3.43
N LEU A 249 -6.46 -1.17 -2.79
CA LEU A 249 -5.94 -1.50 -1.48
C LEU A 249 -5.74 -0.23 -0.67
N GLU A 250 -6.50 -0.11 0.42
CA GLU A 250 -6.30 0.94 1.41
C GLU A 250 -5.03 0.67 2.23
N THR A 251 -4.16 1.68 2.35
CA THR A 251 -2.87 1.57 3.02
C THR A 251 -2.79 2.31 4.35
N THR A 252 -3.76 3.18 4.65
CA THR A 252 -3.69 4.10 5.79
C THR A 252 -4.05 3.45 7.12
N PHE A 253 -4.89 2.42 7.11
CA PHE A 253 -5.32 1.70 8.31
C PHE A 253 -5.15 0.19 8.16
N PRO A 254 -5.00 -0.56 9.27
CA PRO A 254 -4.97 -2.02 9.27
C PRO A 254 -6.27 -2.66 8.77
N ASP A 255 -6.19 -3.95 8.45
CA ASP A 255 -7.30 -4.86 8.18
C ASP A 255 -8.10 -4.61 6.88
N TRP A 256 -7.66 -3.71 6.00
CA TRP A 256 -8.21 -3.59 4.66
C TRP A 256 -7.63 -4.65 3.71
N ASN A 257 -8.50 -5.36 3.01
CA ASN A 257 -8.12 -6.37 2.03
C ASN A 257 -8.03 -5.79 0.61
N VAL A 258 -7.32 -6.49 -0.26
CA VAL A 258 -7.29 -6.15 -1.70
C VAL A 258 -8.67 -6.29 -2.31
N GLY A 259 -9.13 -5.25 -2.98
CA GLY A 259 -10.46 -5.12 -3.58
C GLY A 259 -11.47 -4.36 -2.71
N GLU A 260 -11.10 -3.94 -1.52
CA GLU A 260 -11.95 -3.16 -0.62
C GLU A 260 -11.64 -1.66 -0.71
N ILE A 261 -12.69 -0.85 -0.77
CA ILE A 261 -12.63 0.61 -0.69
C ILE A 261 -13.46 1.06 0.52
N PRO A 262 -12.95 1.96 1.38
CA PRO A 262 -13.78 2.58 2.40
C PRO A 262 -15.01 3.26 1.78
N PRO A 263 -16.21 3.11 2.36
CA PRO A 263 -17.46 3.59 1.75
C PRO A 263 -17.44 5.07 1.37
N GLU A 264 -16.76 5.91 2.14
CA GLU A 264 -16.58 7.33 1.89
C GLU A 264 -15.81 7.64 0.61
N PHE A 265 -14.99 6.70 0.13
CA PHE A 265 -14.17 6.81 -1.08
C PHE A 265 -14.70 5.97 -2.26
N GLY A 266 -15.83 5.29 -2.09
CA GLY A 266 -16.33 4.21 -2.94
C GLY A 266 -16.77 4.59 -4.36
N ASN A 267 -16.86 5.88 -4.72
CA ASN A 267 -17.19 6.24 -6.11
C ASN A 267 -15.93 6.21 -6.98
N ILE A 268 -15.71 5.09 -7.66
CA ILE A 268 -14.53 4.83 -8.49
C ILE A 268 -14.34 5.81 -9.65
N LYS A 269 -15.39 6.54 -10.07
CA LYS A 269 -15.31 7.55 -11.15
C LYS A 269 -14.40 8.74 -10.79
N PHE A 270 -14.13 8.94 -9.51
CA PHE A 270 -13.25 10.02 -9.03
C PHE A 270 -11.81 9.60 -8.84
N TRP A 271 -11.48 8.38 -9.21
CA TRP A 271 -10.13 7.84 -9.11
C TRP A 271 -9.46 7.75 -10.46
N VAL A 272 -8.17 7.96 -10.46
CA VAL A 272 -7.29 7.81 -11.64
C VAL A 272 -6.09 6.94 -11.29
N ILE A 273 -5.53 6.28 -12.31
CA ILE A 273 -4.26 5.58 -12.20
C ILE A 273 -3.15 6.57 -12.58
N ALA A 274 -2.14 6.71 -11.70
CA ALA A 274 -0.88 7.36 -12.03
C ALA A 274 0.03 6.32 -12.71
N GLU A 275 0.32 6.54 -14.00
CA GLU A 275 1.02 5.57 -14.86
C GLU A 275 2.55 5.68 -14.71
N ILE A 276 3.08 5.29 -13.54
CA ILE A 276 4.52 5.36 -13.23
C ILE A 276 5.34 4.55 -14.24
N ASP A 277 4.88 3.37 -14.64
CA ASP A 277 5.58 2.55 -15.67
C ASP A 277 5.75 3.27 -17.00
N ALA A 278 4.72 4.01 -17.42
CA ALA A 278 4.80 4.81 -18.65
C ALA A 278 5.81 5.96 -18.50
N TYR A 279 5.86 6.59 -17.32
CA TYR A 279 6.85 7.60 -16.99
C TYR A 279 8.28 7.03 -17.05
N VAL A 280 8.56 5.91 -16.40
CA VAL A 280 9.88 5.26 -16.37
C VAL A 280 10.34 4.87 -17.77
N LYS A 281 9.46 4.30 -18.59
CA LYS A 281 9.77 3.97 -19.99
C LYS A 281 10.13 5.21 -20.80
N LYS A 282 9.41 6.32 -20.62
CA LYS A 282 9.70 7.58 -21.30
C LYS A 282 11.08 8.13 -20.92
N GLN A 283 11.44 8.12 -19.62
CA GLN A 283 12.75 8.57 -19.16
C GLN A 283 13.88 7.72 -19.75
N ASN A 284 13.75 6.40 -19.73
CA ASN A 284 14.76 5.49 -20.29
C ASN A 284 15.01 5.74 -21.80
N ILE A 285 13.98 6.10 -22.56
CA ILE A 285 14.11 6.47 -23.99
C ILE A 285 14.91 7.78 -24.12
N ILE A 286 14.60 8.79 -23.32
CA ILE A 286 15.27 10.09 -23.34
C ILE A 286 16.76 9.92 -23.01
N ASP A 287 17.08 9.21 -21.91
CA ASP A 287 18.45 8.96 -21.46
C ASP A 287 19.27 8.21 -22.53
N THR A 288 18.63 7.26 -23.23
CA THR A 288 19.27 6.51 -24.31
C THR A 288 19.58 7.41 -25.51
N GLN A 289 18.66 8.30 -25.88
CA GLN A 289 18.87 9.25 -26.99
C GLN A 289 19.96 10.26 -26.67
N GLU A 290 19.99 10.82 -25.46
CA GLU A 290 21.04 11.73 -25.01
C GLU A 290 22.41 11.06 -24.95
N THR A 291 22.47 9.80 -24.51
CA THR A 291 23.71 9.04 -24.46
C THR A 291 24.27 8.79 -25.87
N ASN A 292 23.42 8.46 -26.83
CA ASN A 292 23.80 8.23 -28.22
C ASN A 292 24.28 9.54 -28.89
N SER A 293 23.56 10.65 -28.69
CA SER A 293 23.97 11.94 -29.22
C SER A 293 25.34 12.43 -28.71
N ARG A 294 25.61 12.17 -27.40
CA ARG A 294 26.93 12.48 -26.81
C ARG A 294 28.05 11.59 -27.34
N ARG A 295 27.76 10.35 -27.74
CA ARG A 295 28.76 9.44 -28.37
C ARG A 295 29.08 9.89 -29.78
N GLU A 296 28.09 10.32 -30.57
CA GLU A 296 28.27 10.81 -31.95
C GLU A 296 28.99 12.16 -32.00
N SER A 297 28.87 12.99 -30.96
CA SER A 297 29.52 14.31 -30.88
C SER A 297 31.00 14.29 -30.45
N LYS A 298 31.55 13.11 -30.03
CA LYS A 298 32.98 13.01 -29.72
C LYS A 298 33.80 12.96 -30.99
N PRO A 299 34.75 13.91 -31.25
CA PRO A 299 35.61 13.87 -32.42
C PRO A 299 36.46 12.60 -32.43
N THR A 300 36.49 11.93 -33.57
CA THR A 300 37.36 10.78 -33.79
C THR A 300 38.82 11.22 -33.54
N PRO A 301 39.62 10.48 -32.75
CA PRO A 301 41.02 10.83 -32.55
C PRO A 301 41.71 10.86 -33.92
N SER A 302 42.28 12.02 -34.28
CA SER A 302 43.07 12.13 -35.49
C SER A 302 44.24 11.16 -35.39
N GLN A 303 44.28 10.16 -36.29
CA GLN A 303 45.46 9.33 -36.48
C GLN A 303 46.61 10.25 -37.00
N SER A 304 47.48 10.67 -36.08
CA SER A 304 48.73 11.27 -36.47
C SER A 304 49.64 10.17 -37.03
N ARG A 305 49.91 10.30 -38.30
CA ARG A 305 50.97 9.56 -38.96
C ARG A 305 52.34 10.12 -38.59
#